data_55cdbc1f3b3afe406b4737cb89c308b2
#
_entry.id   55cdbc1f3b3afe406b4737cb89c308b2
#
_cell.length_a   1.000
_cell.length_b   1.000
_cell.length_c   1.000
_cell.angle_alpha   90.00
_cell.angle_beta   90.00
_cell.angle_gamma   90.00
#
_symmetry.space_group_name_H-M   'P 1'
#
loop_
_entity.id
_entity.type
_entity.pdbx_description
1 polymer ?
#
loop_
_entity_poly.entity_id
_entity_poly.type
_entity_poly.pdbx_seq_one_letter_code
_entity_poly.pdbx_strand_id
1 'polypeptide(L)'
;MPSTHAPTGLRLLFALSLFLLTGSMTELSAQAFDWVPKDEEIKKYRQSWNPFSEGPLLIQSVDIHPAGQLSVRPFFFSQISEKSYGNQLSLPTDRKDGPVHTYSISPLVTVTYGLTNHLELGAATSLISFWSKDTASANAGRGGPWTTDTGMGDFSLVLKYRPIVQDPESARPSVTLYQQIVLPTSRWTGTERPPGGFAPLGRLPATRFGELGFTEGLTFRKNSNPFRISGGIYYTYSAPGSDAGQTTYVGDTINTRLIFEHFLDDKRGLAYNIELVTVHTTTWRADGHGINRGARSGSTVVGIEPAIQFKFTDSLVGAVGVLFTIAGQNAADAIYPNFSIQWYWNKTGKVQMR
;
A
#
# COMPACT_ATOMS: atom_id res chain seq x y z
N MET A 1 -23.79 -26.33 14.89
CA MET A 1 -23.37 -24.95 15.24
C MET A 1 -21.87 -24.96 15.44
N PRO A 2 -21.04 -24.41 14.55
CA PRO A 2 -19.62 -24.31 14.79
C PRO A 2 -19.36 -23.02 15.58
N SER A 3 -18.63 -23.14 16.68
CA SER A 3 -18.23 -22.08 17.57
C SER A 3 -17.36 -21.07 16.84
N THR A 4 -17.82 -19.83 16.77
CA THR A 4 -17.07 -18.67 16.25
C THR A 4 -16.03 -18.24 17.28
N HIS A 5 -14.93 -18.95 17.38
CA HIS A 5 -13.77 -18.44 18.09
C HIS A 5 -12.95 -17.57 17.14
N ALA A 6 -13.02 -16.26 17.32
CA ALA A 6 -12.09 -15.35 16.72
C ALA A 6 -10.66 -15.75 17.13
N PRO A 7 -9.68 -15.80 16.21
CA PRO A 7 -8.34 -16.22 16.53
C PRO A 7 -7.73 -15.30 17.60
N THR A 8 -7.11 -15.91 18.59
CA THR A 8 -6.57 -15.25 19.79
C THR A 8 -5.59 -14.11 19.47
N GLY A 9 -4.91 -14.19 18.31
CA GLY A 9 -4.03 -13.14 17.81
C GLY A 9 -4.71 -11.81 17.49
N LEU A 10 -5.98 -11.84 17.05
CA LEU A 10 -6.74 -10.63 16.73
C LEU A 10 -7.10 -9.83 17.99
N ARG A 11 -7.38 -10.53 19.09
CA ARG A 11 -7.65 -9.88 20.39
C ARG A 11 -6.40 -9.20 20.95
N LEU A 12 -5.22 -9.75 20.68
CA LEU A 12 -3.95 -9.18 21.14
C LEU A 12 -3.58 -7.91 20.34
N LEU A 13 -3.78 -7.92 19.03
CA LEU A 13 -3.53 -6.76 18.15
C LEU A 13 -4.50 -5.61 18.42
N PHE A 14 -5.78 -5.91 18.59
CA PHE A 14 -6.78 -4.88 18.94
C PHE A 14 -6.57 -4.33 20.37
N ALA A 15 -6.11 -5.16 21.30
CA ALA A 15 -5.73 -4.71 22.64
C ALA A 15 -4.47 -3.86 22.62
N LEU A 16 -3.50 -4.14 21.74
CA LEU A 16 -2.27 -3.36 21.62
C LEU A 16 -2.54 -1.98 20.99
N SER A 17 -3.36 -1.92 19.94
CA SER A 17 -3.74 -0.64 19.32
C SER A 17 -4.66 0.19 20.22
N LEU A 18 -5.57 -0.42 20.95
CA LEU A 18 -6.40 0.27 21.95
C LEU A 18 -5.58 0.72 23.16
N PHE A 19 -4.59 -0.06 23.60
CA PHE A 19 -3.68 0.27 24.68
C PHE A 19 -2.79 1.48 24.34
N LEU A 20 -2.37 1.60 23.06
CA LEU A 20 -1.63 2.76 22.55
C LEU A 20 -2.51 4.02 22.43
N LEU A 21 -3.83 3.85 22.22
CA LEU A 21 -4.78 4.95 22.09
C LEU A 21 -5.39 5.43 23.43
N THR A 22 -5.53 4.54 24.42
CA THR A 22 -6.21 4.86 25.69
C THR A 22 -5.29 5.18 26.84
N GLY A 23 -3.95 5.09 26.65
CA GLY A 23 -2.90 5.60 27.54
C GLY A 23 -3.25 5.87 29.02
N SER A 24 -3.81 4.91 29.73
CA SER A 24 -3.85 4.98 31.18
C SER A 24 -2.45 4.65 31.72
N MET A 25 -1.64 5.67 31.87
CA MET A 25 -0.34 5.61 32.53
C MET A 25 -0.52 5.28 34.00
N THR A 26 -0.48 4.02 34.34
CA THR A 26 -0.07 3.63 35.69
C THR A 26 1.46 3.59 35.70
N GLU A 27 2.03 4.32 36.65
CA GLU A 27 3.47 4.49 36.87
C GLU A 27 4.19 3.13 36.95
N LEU A 28 4.75 2.69 35.84
CA LEU A 28 5.88 1.74 35.87
C LEU A 28 7.14 2.59 35.71
N SER A 29 7.92 2.67 36.77
CA SER A 29 9.25 3.27 36.78
C SER A 29 10.27 2.37 36.06
N ALA A 30 10.08 2.13 34.79
CA ALA A 30 11.12 1.79 33.85
C ALA A 30 11.48 3.10 33.15
N GLN A 31 12.72 3.33 32.77
CA GLN A 31 13.11 4.47 31.93
C GLN A 31 12.10 4.57 30.80
N ALA A 32 11.13 5.47 30.94
CA ALA A 32 10.01 5.57 30.03
C ALA A 32 10.61 5.91 28.68
N PHE A 33 10.49 5.00 27.73
CA PHE A 33 10.82 5.29 26.34
C PHE A 33 9.91 6.46 25.92
N ASP A 34 10.51 7.60 25.64
CA ASP A 34 9.77 8.78 25.25
C ASP A 34 9.23 8.57 23.83
N TRP A 35 7.99 8.11 23.73
CA TRP A 35 7.32 7.82 22.46
C TRP A 35 6.99 9.09 21.66
N VAL A 36 7.18 10.26 22.24
CA VAL A 36 6.97 11.54 21.57
C VAL A 36 8.33 12.17 21.27
N PRO A 37 8.72 12.29 19.99
CA PRO A 37 9.99 12.92 19.63
C PRO A 37 10.06 14.36 20.15
N LYS A 38 11.20 14.75 20.68
CA LYS A 38 11.43 16.13 21.11
C LYS A 38 11.53 17.07 19.94
N ASP A 39 11.09 18.30 20.08
CA ASP A 39 11.13 19.31 19.01
C ASP A 39 12.55 19.54 18.48
N GLU A 40 13.57 19.46 19.37
CA GLU A 40 14.97 19.55 18.99
C GLU A 40 15.42 18.40 18.08
N GLU A 41 14.97 17.17 18.34
CA GLU A 41 15.28 16.01 17.50
C GLU A 41 14.67 16.18 16.11
N ILE A 42 13.41 16.64 16.05
CA ILE A 42 12.72 16.91 14.77
C ILE A 42 13.42 18.04 14.01
N LYS A 43 13.84 19.11 14.71
CA LYS A 43 14.57 20.23 14.12
C LYS A 43 15.93 19.77 13.58
N LYS A 44 16.71 19.01 14.36
CA LYS A 44 18.00 18.44 13.95
C LYS A 44 17.85 17.54 12.70
N TYR A 45 16.83 16.70 12.69
CA TYR A 45 16.51 15.84 11.55
C TYR A 45 16.20 16.65 10.29
N ARG A 46 15.35 17.69 10.40
CA ARG A 46 14.97 18.55 9.27
C ARG A 46 16.12 19.39 8.74
N GLN A 47 17.08 19.75 9.57
CA GLN A 47 18.29 20.47 9.19
C GLN A 47 19.37 19.55 8.63
N SER A 48 19.25 18.24 8.80
CA SER A 48 20.18 17.27 8.22
C SER A 48 19.90 17.07 6.73
N TRP A 49 20.79 16.35 6.06
CA TRP A 49 20.56 15.97 4.67
C TRP A 49 19.27 15.15 4.53
N ASN A 50 18.29 15.76 3.92
CA ASN A 50 16.97 15.18 3.67
C ASN A 50 16.40 15.78 2.38
N PRO A 51 16.83 15.28 1.21
CA PRO A 51 16.46 15.85 -0.07
C PRO A 51 14.94 15.79 -0.28
N PHE A 52 14.41 16.86 -0.84
CA PHE A 52 13.01 16.96 -1.18
C PHE A 52 12.69 16.03 -2.35
N SER A 53 11.92 15.01 -2.07
CA SER A 53 11.56 13.99 -3.05
C SER A 53 10.12 13.52 -2.82
N GLU A 54 9.55 12.90 -3.84
CA GLU A 54 8.27 12.22 -3.70
C GLU A 54 8.34 11.03 -2.74
N GLY A 55 9.53 10.46 -2.63
CA GLY A 55 9.73 9.20 -1.95
C GLY A 55 9.30 7.99 -2.80
N PRO A 56 9.14 6.84 -2.19
CA PRO A 56 8.75 5.63 -2.89
C PRO A 56 7.43 5.76 -3.64
N LEU A 57 7.32 5.14 -4.81
CA LEU A 57 6.09 5.12 -5.58
C LEU A 57 5.04 4.19 -4.95
N LEU A 58 5.48 3.02 -4.51
CA LEU A 58 4.58 1.95 -4.09
C LEU A 58 4.22 1.99 -2.60
N ILE A 59 4.98 2.66 -1.77
CA ILE A 59 4.77 2.70 -0.31
C ILE A 59 4.39 4.10 0.15
N GLN A 60 3.62 4.19 1.21
CA GLN A 60 3.41 5.45 1.90
C GLN A 60 4.75 5.97 2.44
N SER A 61 5.00 7.27 2.24
CA SER A 61 6.21 7.89 2.80
C SER A 61 6.30 7.61 4.30
N VAL A 62 7.49 7.20 4.74
CA VAL A 62 7.80 7.01 6.16
C VAL A 62 7.79 8.34 6.92
N ASP A 63 8.09 9.44 6.22
CA ASP A 63 8.04 10.77 6.81
C ASP A 63 6.61 11.25 7.06
N ILE A 64 6.52 12.10 8.07
CA ILE A 64 5.32 12.83 8.46
C ILE A 64 5.41 14.25 7.90
N HIS A 65 4.34 14.72 7.28
CA HIS A 65 4.24 16.11 6.85
C HIS A 65 4.39 17.06 8.05
N PRO A 66 5.10 18.19 7.88
CA PRO A 66 5.12 19.23 8.93
C PRO A 66 3.72 19.64 9.36
N ALA A 67 3.57 20.05 10.62
CA ALA A 67 2.30 20.56 11.13
C ALA A 67 1.71 21.65 10.22
N GLY A 68 0.46 21.46 9.79
CA GLY A 68 -0.27 22.38 8.91
C GLY A 68 0.08 22.24 7.42
N GLN A 69 0.91 21.29 7.02
CA GLN A 69 1.16 21.00 5.60
C GLN A 69 0.11 20.02 5.06
N LEU A 70 -0.50 20.42 3.95
CA LEU A 70 -1.37 19.57 3.14
C LEU A 70 -0.60 19.06 1.95
N SER A 71 -0.81 17.81 1.55
CA SER A 71 -0.39 17.32 0.24
C SER A 71 -1.49 16.57 -0.47
N VAL A 72 -1.50 16.67 -1.80
CA VAL A 72 -2.36 15.89 -2.68
C VAL A 72 -1.49 15.17 -3.69
N ARG A 73 -1.70 13.88 -3.78
CA ARG A 73 -0.93 13.00 -4.68
C ARG A 73 -1.87 12.20 -5.56
N PRO A 74 -2.17 12.66 -6.78
CA PRO A 74 -2.67 11.78 -7.82
C PRO A 74 -1.59 10.78 -8.20
N PHE A 75 -1.99 9.53 -8.27
CA PHE A 75 -1.16 8.40 -8.62
C PHE A 75 -1.85 7.61 -9.71
N PHE A 76 -1.14 7.26 -10.74
CA PHE A 76 -1.65 6.51 -11.88
C PHE A 76 -0.99 5.15 -11.92
N PHE A 77 -1.80 4.12 -11.93
CA PHE A 77 -1.36 2.76 -11.89
C PHE A 77 -2.05 1.95 -12.98
N SER A 78 -1.29 1.18 -13.74
CA SER A 78 -1.85 0.28 -14.73
C SER A 78 -1.32 -1.13 -14.53
N GLN A 79 -2.06 -2.12 -15.02
CA GLN A 79 -1.68 -3.53 -14.97
C GLN A 79 -1.79 -4.13 -16.37
N ILE A 80 -0.78 -4.88 -16.76
CA ILE A 80 -0.75 -5.70 -17.96
C ILE A 80 -0.40 -7.11 -17.53
N SER A 81 -1.32 -8.07 -17.69
CA SER A 81 -1.12 -9.46 -17.27
C SER A 81 -1.73 -10.42 -18.28
N GLU A 82 -0.90 -11.31 -18.80
CA GLU A 82 -1.29 -12.37 -19.75
C GLU A 82 -0.85 -13.76 -19.26
N LYS A 83 0.04 -13.81 -18.27
CA LYS A 83 0.62 -15.04 -17.73
C LYS A 83 0.31 -15.18 -16.24
N SER A 84 0.48 -16.36 -15.72
CA SER A 84 0.28 -16.63 -14.30
C SER A 84 1.32 -17.61 -13.76
N TYR A 85 1.57 -17.46 -12.46
CA TYR A 85 2.34 -18.42 -11.68
C TYR A 85 1.43 -19.55 -11.19
N GLY A 86 2.00 -20.77 -11.12
CA GLY A 86 1.32 -21.96 -10.62
C GLY A 86 1.11 -21.95 -9.11
N ASN A 87 0.80 -23.12 -8.56
CA ASN A 87 0.50 -23.31 -7.14
C ASN A 87 1.75 -23.44 -6.23
N GLN A 88 2.92 -23.40 -6.81
CA GLN A 88 4.19 -23.35 -6.08
C GLN A 88 4.88 -22.03 -6.36
N LEU A 89 5.65 -21.53 -5.38
CA LEU A 89 6.45 -20.34 -5.58
C LEU A 89 7.51 -20.61 -6.66
N SER A 90 7.43 -19.85 -7.73
CA SER A 90 8.27 -20.03 -8.91
C SER A 90 8.78 -18.71 -9.48
N LEU A 91 9.87 -18.79 -10.24
CA LEU A 91 10.45 -17.68 -10.99
C LEU A 91 9.72 -17.49 -12.34
N PRO A 92 9.97 -16.39 -13.06
CA PRO A 92 9.31 -16.10 -14.33
C PRO A 92 9.53 -17.14 -15.43
N THR A 93 10.55 -17.98 -15.34
CA THR A 93 10.81 -19.09 -16.29
C THR A 93 9.74 -20.17 -16.28
N ASP A 94 9.01 -20.30 -15.18
CA ASP A 94 8.03 -21.37 -14.96
C ASP A 94 6.58 -20.91 -15.16
N ARG A 95 6.41 -19.71 -15.71
CA ARG A 95 5.08 -19.13 -15.95
C ARG A 95 4.42 -19.77 -17.17
N LYS A 96 3.11 -19.91 -17.08
CA LYS A 96 2.24 -20.41 -18.15
C LYS A 96 1.32 -19.29 -18.64
N ASP A 97 0.77 -19.48 -19.82
CA ASP A 97 -0.32 -18.61 -20.28
C ASP A 97 -1.43 -18.63 -19.21
N GLY A 98 -1.78 -17.45 -18.76
CA GLY A 98 -2.79 -17.29 -17.71
C GLY A 98 -4.17 -17.65 -18.21
N PRO A 99 -5.04 -18.23 -17.37
CA PRO A 99 -6.43 -18.49 -17.76
C PRO A 99 -7.22 -17.19 -18.00
N VAL A 100 -6.70 -16.08 -17.53
CA VAL A 100 -7.32 -14.77 -17.66
C VAL A 100 -6.25 -13.74 -18.06
N HIS A 101 -6.48 -13.07 -19.19
CA HIS A 101 -5.70 -11.88 -19.54
C HIS A 101 -6.39 -10.66 -18.91
N THR A 102 -5.64 -9.80 -18.27
CA THR A 102 -6.17 -8.62 -17.58
C THR A 102 -5.35 -7.38 -17.91
N TYR A 103 -6.07 -6.33 -18.28
CA TYR A 103 -5.54 -4.98 -18.39
C TYR A 103 -6.35 -4.08 -17.48
N SER A 104 -5.69 -3.23 -16.72
CA SER A 104 -6.41 -2.27 -15.89
C SER A 104 -5.70 -0.93 -15.82
N ILE A 105 -6.48 0.10 -15.54
CA ILE A 105 -6.03 1.46 -15.26
C ILE A 105 -6.70 1.88 -13.96
N SER A 106 -5.89 2.34 -13.00
CA SER A 106 -6.37 2.66 -11.67
C SER A 106 -5.76 3.98 -11.19
N PRO A 107 -6.32 5.13 -11.60
CA PRO A 107 -5.98 6.39 -10.96
C PRO A 107 -6.43 6.38 -9.49
N LEU A 108 -5.51 6.77 -8.61
CA LEU A 108 -5.70 6.89 -7.19
C LEU A 108 -5.39 8.32 -6.77
N VAL A 109 -6.17 8.89 -5.88
CA VAL A 109 -5.88 10.19 -5.25
C VAL A 109 -5.70 9.98 -3.76
N THR A 110 -4.58 10.46 -3.23
CA THR A 110 -4.34 10.52 -1.80
C THR A 110 -4.26 11.99 -1.36
N VAL A 111 -4.84 12.29 -0.22
CA VAL A 111 -4.75 13.58 0.45
C VAL A 111 -4.20 13.33 1.83
N THR A 112 -3.15 14.05 2.23
CA THR A 112 -2.54 13.90 3.54
C THR A 112 -2.33 15.26 4.20
N TYR A 113 -2.48 15.32 5.52
CA TYR A 113 -2.34 16.53 6.32
C TYR A 113 -1.55 16.27 7.59
N GLY A 114 -0.47 17.03 7.77
CA GLY A 114 0.30 17.03 9.02
C GLY A 114 -0.48 17.69 10.15
N LEU A 115 -0.99 16.92 11.10
CA LEU A 115 -1.64 17.44 12.30
C LEU A 115 -0.62 18.06 13.24
N THR A 116 0.46 17.32 13.47
CA THR A 116 1.61 17.75 14.26
C THR A 116 2.88 17.36 13.51
N ASN A 117 4.05 17.63 14.09
CA ASN A 117 5.32 17.23 13.50
C ASN A 117 5.61 15.72 13.55
N HIS A 118 4.75 14.94 14.21
CA HIS A 118 4.89 13.49 14.37
C HIS A 118 3.58 12.72 14.12
N LEU A 119 2.50 13.42 13.75
CA LEU A 119 1.19 12.81 13.48
C LEU A 119 0.60 13.35 12.17
N GLU A 120 0.21 12.44 11.28
CA GLU A 120 -0.35 12.75 9.96
C GLU A 120 -1.64 11.98 9.74
N LEU A 121 -2.65 12.65 9.20
CA LEU A 121 -3.88 12.05 8.69
C LEU A 121 -3.85 12.00 7.16
N GLY A 122 -4.46 10.96 6.61
CA GLY A 122 -4.64 10.83 5.18
C GLY A 122 -5.97 10.21 4.80
N ALA A 123 -6.36 10.43 3.56
CA ALA A 123 -7.49 9.79 2.92
C ALA A 123 -7.14 9.42 1.49
N ALA A 124 -7.72 8.34 0.97
CA ALA A 124 -7.51 7.93 -0.40
C ALA A 124 -8.75 7.27 -1.00
N THR A 125 -8.91 7.41 -2.30
CA THR A 125 -9.88 6.68 -3.11
C THR A 125 -9.34 6.51 -4.53
N SER A 126 -9.89 5.53 -5.27
CA SER A 126 -9.46 5.24 -6.64
C SER A 126 -10.64 5.14 -7.60
N LEU A 127 -10.37 5.35 -8.87
CA LEU A 127 -11.21 4.91 -9.96
C LEU A 127 -10.51 3.73 -10.62
N ILE A 128 -11.24 2.68 -10.98
CA ILE A 128 -10.67 1.48 -11.59
C ILE A 128 -11.44 1.17 -12.85
N SER A 129 -10.72 1.05 -13.97
CA SER A 129 -11.25 0.49 -15.20
C SER A 129 -10.45 -0.74 -15.57
N PHE A 130 -11.12 -1.83 -15.91
CA PHE A 130 -10.43 -3.05 -16.30
C PHE A 130 -11.05 -3.68 -17.54
N TRP A 131 -10.23 -4.43 -18.25
CA TRP A 131 -10.57 -5.29 -19.38
C TRP A 131 -10.01 -6.67 -19.07
N SER A 132 -10.86 -7.68 -19.11
CA SER A 132 -10.44 -9.05 -18.86
C SER A 132 -11.00 -10.00 -19.91
N LYS A 133 -10.21 -11.02 -20.23
CA LYS A 133 -10.58 -12.06 -21.18
C LYS A 133 -10.26 -13.42 -20.57
N ASP A 134 -11.28 -14.26 -20.42
CA ASP A 134 -11.10 -15.66 -20.06
C ASP A 134 -10.59 -16.44 -21.28
N THR A 135 -9.36 -16.97 -21.18
CA THR A 135 -8.73 -17.78 -22.24
C THR A 135 -8.91 -19.27 -22.00
N ALA A 136 -9.35 -19.68 -20.80
CA ALA A 136 -9.52 -21.06 -20.38
C ALA A 136 -10.94 -21.61 -20.58
N SER A 137 -11.86 -20.79 -21.11
CA SER A 137 -13.23 -21.25 -21.33
C SER A 137 -13.28 -22.45 -22.29
N ALA A 138 -14.19 -23.39 -22.01
CA ALA A 138 -14.29 -24.71 -22.63
C ALA A 138 -14.44 -24.74 -24.18
N ASN A 139 -14.52 -23.60 -24.82
CA ASN A 139 -14.45 -23.44 -26.26
C ASN A 139 -12.98 -23.19 -26.67
N ALA A 140 -12.12 -24.14 -26.33
CA ALA A 140 -10.72 -24.15 -26.69
C ALA A 140 -10.50 -23.69 -28.14
N GLY A 141 -9.86 -22.54 -28.30
CA GLY A 141 -9.51 -21.96 -29.60
C GLY A 141 -10.17 -20.62 -29.92
N ARG A 142 -11.19 -20.17 -29.19
CA ARG A 142 -11.84 -18.87 -29.45
C ARG A 142 -11.80 -17.88 -28.30
N GLY A 143 -11.31 -18.22 -27.12
CA GLY A 143 -11.29 -17.34 -25.93
C GLY A 143 -12.66 -16.69 -25.67
N GLY A 144 -13.06 -16.52 -24.46
CA GLY A 144 -14.28 -15.79 -24.11
C GLY A 144 -14.27 -14.34 -24.64
N PRO A 145 -15.40 -13.65 -24.69
CA PRO A 145 -15.43 -12.22 -25.01
C PRO A 145 -14.63 -11.42 -23.96
N TRP A 146 -14.16 -10.25 -24.38
CA TRP A 146 -13.65 -9.27 -23.43
C TRP A 146 -14.78 -8.77 -22.54
N THR A 147 -14.55 -8.77 -21.25
CA THR A 147 -15.41 -8.11 -20.27
C THR A 147 -14.75 -6.82 -19.82
N THR A 148 -15.54 -5.77 -19.66
CA THR A 148 -15.05 -4.46 -19.25
C THR A 148 -15.95 -3.92 -18.15
N ASP A 149 -15.37 -3.28 -17.15
CA ASP A 149 -16.15 -2.55 -16.17
C ASP A 149 -15.33 -1.37 -15.61
N THR A 150 -16.03 -0.38 -15.08
CA THR A 150 -15.44 0.79 -14.44
C THR A 150 -16.18 1.07 -13.13
N GLY A 151 -15.45 1.38 -12.09
CA GLY A 151 -16.04 1.68 -10.81
C GLY A 151 -15.12 2.50 -9.91
N MET A 152 -15.72 3.08 -8.89
CA MET A 152 -14.97 3.66 -7.78
C MET A 152 -14.51 2.55 -6.84
N GLY A 153 -13.24 2.61 -6.44
CA GLY A 153 -12.71 1.80 -5.35
C GLY A 153 -13.23 2.25 -3.99
N ASP A 154 -12.81 1.54 -2.99
CA ASP A 154 -13.18 1.84 -1.62
C ASP A 154 -12.48 3.11 -1.11
N PHE A 155 -13.11 3.80 -0.19
CA PHE A 155 -12.51 4.94 0.51
C PHE A 155 -11.67 4.45 1.68
N SER A 156 -10.49 5.03 1.86
CA SER A 156 -9.63 4.69 2.98
C SER A 156 -9.21 5.92 3.78
N LEU A 157 -9.06 5.72 5.08
CA LEU A 157 -8.48 6.67 6.02
C LEU A 157 -7.15 6.13 6.54
N VAL A 158 -6.18 7.00 6.68
CA VAL A 158 -4.82 6.66 7.10
C VAL A 158 -4.42 7.53 8.27
N LEU A 159 -3.82 6.92 9.28
CA LEU A 159 -3.15 7.57 10.38
C LEU A 159 -1.68 7.12 10.39
N LYS A 160 -0.75 8.09 10.45
CA LYS A 160 0.68 7.81 10.66
C LYS A 160 1.17 8.54 11.90
N TYR A 161 1.92 7.81 12.71
CA TYR A 161 2.56 8.33 13.92
C TYR A 161 4.03 7.97 13.91
N ARG A 162 4.92 8.95 14.09
CA ARG A 162 6.37 8.75 14.10
C ARG A 162 6.94 8.92 15.51
N PRO A 163 7.06 7.82 16.27
CA PRO A 163 7.63 7.84 17.62
C PRO A 163 9.16 8.04 17.64
N ILE A 164 9.85 7.65 16.57
CA ILE A 164 11.30 7.72 16.49
C ILE A 164 11.71 8.54 15.27
N VAL A 165 12.48 9.58 15.50
CA VAL A 165 13.09 10.41 14.46
C VAL A 165 14.54 9.98 14.27
N GLN A 166 14.99 9.94 13.02
CA GLN A 166 16.39 9.66 12.70
C GLN A 166 17.32 10.61 13.45
N ASP A 167 18.34 10.07 14.06
CA ASP A 167 19.50 10.85 14.48
C ASP A 167 20.54 10.86 13.33
N PRO A 168 20.87 12.05 12.79
CA PRO A 168 21.85 12.15 11.71
C PRO A 168 23.27 11.67 12.05
N GLU A 169 23.64 11.70 13.34
CA GLU A 169 24.98 11.35 13.84
C GLU A 169 25.10 9.89 14.31
N SER A 170 24.01 9.15 14.25
CA SER A 170 23.97 7.75 14.67
C SER A 170 23.35 6.83 13.63
N ALA A 171 23.36 5.52 13.88
CA ALA A 171 22.68 4.53 13.04
C ALA A 171 21.15 4.55 13.22
N ARG A 172 20.59 5.29 14.18
CA ARG A 172 19.15 5.33 14.49
C ARG A 172 18.33 5.80 13.28
N PRO A 173 17.41 4.99 12.71
CA PRO A 173 16.51 5.41 11.66
C PRO A 173 15.31 6.18 12.23
N SER A 174 14.53 6.83 11.36
CA SER A 174 13.14 7.18 11.67
C SER A 174 12.28 5.92 11.62
N VAL A 175 11.33 5.81 12.56
CA VAL A 175 10.35 4.73 12.59
C VAL A 175 8.96 5.35 12.66
N THR A 176 8.03 4.84 11.84
CA THR A 176 6.66 5.34 11.75
C THR A 176 5.68 4.17 11.85
N LEU A 177 4.71 4.31 12.73
CA LEU A 177 3.55 3.43 12.81
C LEU A 177 2.51 3.91 11.78
N TYR A 178 1.95 2.96 11.07
CA TYR A 178 0.96 3.18 10.02
C TYR A 178 -0.32 2.43 10.35
N GLN A 179 -1.45 3.11 10.27
CA GLN A 179 -2.78 2.50 10.40
C GLN A 179 -3.66 2.96 9.25
N GLN A 180 -4.44 2.05 8.69
CA GLN A 180 -5.40 2.35 7.64
C GLN A 180 -6.70 1.59 7.88
N ILE A 181 -7.82 2.28 7.65
CA ILE A 181 -9.15 1.68 7.59
C ILE A 181 -9.65 1.84 6.16
N VAL A 182 -10.04 0.73 5.53
CA VAL A 182 -10.67 0.69 4.21
C VAL A 182 -12.16 0.46 4.40
N LEU A 183 -12.97 1.40 3.93
CA LEU A 183 -14.42 1.36 4.06
C LEU A 183 -15.06 0.79 2.79
N PRO A 184 -16.06 -0.10 2.88
CA PRO A 184 -16.69 -0.74 1.71
C PRO A 184 -17.61 0.23 0.95
N THR A 185 -17.04 1.24 0.33
CA THR A 185 -17.76 2.31 -0.36
C THR A 185 -17.72 2.18 -1.89
N SER A 186 -17.08 1.14 -2.41
CA SER A 186 -16.92 0.93 -3.84
C SER A 186 -18.27 0.90 -4.60
N ARG A 187 -18.27 1.45 -5.80
CA ARG A 187 -19.42 1.48 -6.71
C ARG A 187 -18.97 1.15 -8.13
N TRP A 188 -19.66 0.21 -8.76
CA TRP A 188 -19.36 -0.28 -10.10
C TRP A 188 -20.51 0.02 -11.05
N THR A 189 -20.20 0.28 -12.31
CA THR A 189 -21.18 0.56 -13.35
C THR A 189 -21.80 -0.71 -13.92
N GLY A 190 -21.07 -1.82 -13.92
CA GLY A 190 -21.49 -3.11 -14.43
C GLY A 190 -21.76 -4.14 -13.35
N THR A 191 -22.13 -5.33 -13.80
CA THR A 191 -22.34 -6.51 -12.96
C THR A 191 -21.07 -7.37 -12.87
N GLU A 192 -20.12 -7.15 -13.74
CA GLU A 192 -18.87 -7.88 -13.79
C GLU A 192 -18.01 -7.51 -12.58
N ARG A 193 -17.36 -8.50 -12.03
CA ARG A 193 -16.39 -8.29 -10.96
C ARG A 193 -15.02 -8.06 -11.55
N PRO A 194 -14.22 -7.14 -11.00
CA PRO A 194 -12.82 -7.16 -11.33
C PRO A 194 -12.31 -8.58 -11.07
N PRO A 195 -11.59 -9.17 -12.01
CA PRO A 195 -10.96 -10.46 -11.77
C PRO A 195 -10.20 -10.32 -10.46
N GLY A 196 -10.41 -11.25 -9.54
CA GLY A 196 -9.83 -11.26 -8.21
C GLY A 196 -8.36 -10.93 -8.33
N GLY A 197 -8.09 -9.66 -8.35
CA GLY A 197 -6.81 -9.12 -8.75
C GLY A 197 -6.03 -8.90 -7.51
N PHE A 198 -4.91 -9.39 -7.56
CA PHE A 198 -3.80 -8.99 -6.81
C PHE A 198 -3.67 -7.47 -6.96
N ALA A 199 -3.97 -6.74 -5.90
CA ALA A 199 -3.53 -5.37 -5.77
C ALA A 199 -2.13 -5.43 -5.14
N PRO A 200 -1.04 -5.40 -5.94
CA PRO A 200 0.31 -5.60 -5.40
C PRO A 200 0.70 -4.51 -4.43
N LEU A 201 -0.15 -3.53 -4.28
CA LEU A 201 0.22 -2.30 -3.63
C LEU A 201 -0.38 -2.10 -2.25
N GLY A 202 -1.29 -2.94 -1.79
CA GLY A 202 -1.98 -2.67 -0.52
C GLY A 202 -2.59 -1.25 -0.44
N ARG A 203 -2.53 -0.49 -1.54
CA ARG A 203 -2.95 0.90 -1.65
C ARG A 203 -4.19 1.09 -2.50
N LEU A 204 -4.43 0.15 -3.41
CA LEU A 204 -5.64 0.20 -4.20
C LEU A 204 -6.73 -0.46 -3.36
N PRO A 205 -7.63 0.32 -2.79
CA PRO A 205 -8.82 -0.26 -2.21
C PRO A 205 -9.55 -0.90 -3.37
N ALA A 206 -9.33 -2.17 -3.52
CA ALA A 206 -9.88 -2.88 -4.60
C ALA A 206 -10.97 -3.72 -4.07
N THR A 207 -12.13 -3.33 -3.79
CA THR A 207 -13.10 -4.40 -3.93
C THR A 207 -14.54 -3.99 -3.75
N ARG A 208 -15.32 -4.49 -4.55
CA ARG A 208 -16.74 -4.66 -4.52
C ARG A 208 -17.22 -5.70 -3.49
N PHE A 209 -16.35 -6.24 -2.66
CA PHE A 209 -16.71 -7.37 -1.78
C PHE A 209 -17.41 -6.94 -0.48
N GLY A 210 -17.60 -5.62 -0.28
CA GLY A 210 -18.30 -5.10 0.89
C GLY A 210 -17.58 -5.37 2.21
N GLU A 211 -16.28 -5.58 2.17
CA GLU A 211 -15.46 -5.87 3.34
C GLU A 211 -14.90 -4.61 3.96
N LEU A 212 -14.73 -4.65 5.26
CA LEU A 212 -14.00 -3.64 6.03
C LEU A 212 -12.57 -4.13 6.23
N GLY A 213 -11.60 -3.33 5.80
CA GLY A 213 -10.18 -3.63 5.93
C GLY A 213 -9.52 -2.81 7.03
N PHE A 214 -8.63 -3.46 7.81
CA PHE A 214 -7.78 -2.80 8.80
C PHE A 214 -6.32 -3.15 8.51
N THR A 215 -5.51 -2.13 8.26
CA THR A 215 -4.08 -2.32 8.03
C THR A 215 -3.28 -1.69 9.16
N GLU A 216 -2.35 -2.45 9.68
CA GLU A 216 -1.31 -1.95 10.59
C GLU A 216 0.05 -2.15 9.95
N GLY A 217 0.94 -1.17 10.12
CA GLY A 217 2.26 -1.22 9.54
C GLY A 217 3.31 -0.58 10.42
N LEU A 218 4.52 -1.09 10.27
CA LEU A 218 5.73 -0.53 10.84
C LEU A 218 6.67 -0.20 9.69
N THR A 219 7.08 1.06 9.62
CA THR A 219 7.98 1.53 8.55
C THR A 219 9.21 2.19 9.13
N PHE A 220 10.30 2.13 8.40
CA PHE A 220 11.55 2.77 8.78
C PHE A 220 12.18 3.52 7.60
N ARG A 221 12.99 4.55 7.90
CA ARG A 221 13.79 5.29 6.94
C ARG A 221 15.11 5.72 7.55
N LYS A 222 16.18 5.58 6.77
CA LYS A 222 17.50 6.14 7.06
C LYS A 222 18.01 6.94 5.87
N ASN A 223 18.30 8.21 6.09
CA ASN A 223 18.97 9.09 5.14
C ASN A 223 20.47 9.05 5.40
N SER A 224 21.26 8.86 4.35
CA SER A 224 22.73 8.76 4.40
C SER A 224 23.30 9.23 3.07
N ASN A 225 23.54 10.54 2.95
CA ASN A 225 23.95 11.18 1.69
C ASN A 225 25.01 10.38 0.92
N PRO A 226 24.83 10.04 -0.37
CA PRO A 226 23.70 10.40 -1.25
C PRO A 226 22.57 9.36 -1.29
N PHE A 227 22.48 8.47 -0.33
CA PHE A 227 21.56 7.34 -0.32
C PHE A 227 20.47 7.50 0.72
N ARG A 228 19.30 6.92 0.41
CA ARG A 228 18.21 6.72 1.36
C ARG A 228 17.74 5.28 1.28
N ILE A 229 17.59 4.66 2.44
CA ILE A 229 17.00 3.33 2.58
C ILE A 229 15.71 3.47 3.36
N SER A 230 14.64 2.89 2.86
CA SER A 230 13.35 2.84 3.53
C SER A 230 12.77 1.45 3.40
N GLY A 231 11.88 1.09 4.31
CA GLY A 231 11.17 -0.17 4.22
C GLY A 231 10.01 -0.24 5.21
N GLY A 232 9.26 -1.32 5.13
CA GLY A 232 8.15 -1.55 6.03
C GLY A 232 7.51 -2.91 5.88
N ILE A 233 6.77 -3.27 6.90
CA ILE A 233 5.89 -4.44 6.92
C ILE A 233 4.49 -3.96 7.28
N TYR A 234 3.50 -4.49 6.58
CA TYR A 234 2.09 -4.17 6.75
C TYR A 234 1.29 -5.47 6.84
N TYR A 235 0.40 -5.52 7.80
CA TYR A 235 -0.59 -6.58 7.92
C TYR A 235 -1.98 -5.99 7.73
N THR A 236 -2.75 -6.55 6.81
CA THR A 236 -4.14 -6.16 6.58
C THR A 236 -5.05 -7.30 6.98
N TYR A 237 -5.90 -7.04 7.96
CA TYR A 237 -7.03 -7.89 8.30
C TYR A 237 -8.22 -7.48 7.45
N SER A 238 -8.82 -8.45 6.77
CA SER A 238 -10.06 -8.26 5.98
C SER A 238 -11.24 -8.86 6.73
N ALA A 239 -12.12 -8.00 7.25
CA ALA A 239 -13.35 -8.46 7.90
C ALA A 239 -14.26 -9.15 6.88
N PRO A 240 -15.11 -10.10 7.31
CA PRO A 240 -16.09 -10.71 6.40
C PRO A 240 -16.95 -9.65 5.72
N GLY A 241 -17.04 -9.72 4.41
CA GLY A 241 -17.89 -8.87 3.58
C GLY A 241 -19.17 -9.57 3.16
N SER A 242 -20.01 -8.87 2.41
CA SER A 242 -21.23 -9.42 1.81
C SER A 242 -21.38 -8.96 0.37
N ASP A 243 -21.58 -9.90 -0.52
CA ASP A 243 -21.84 -9.63 -1.92
C ASP A 243 -22.90 -10.57 -2.48
N ALA A 244 -23.94 -10.00 -3.07
CA ALA A 244 -25.06 -10.74 -3.69
C ALA A 244 -25.65 -11.84 -2.78
N GLY A 245 -25.77 -11.58 -1.47
CA GLY A 245 -26.29 -12.52 -0.50
C GLY A 245 -25.31 -13.62 -0.06
N GLN A 246 -24.05 -13.51 -0.43
CA GLN A 246 -22.96 -14.38 0.01
C GLN A 246 -22.05 -13.64 0.99
N THR A 247 -21.58 -14.36 2.03
CA THR A 247 -20.50 -13.86 2.89
C THR A 247 -19.16 -14.10 2.18
N THR A 248 -18.36 -13.07 2.05
CA THR A 248 -17.04 -13.14 1.42
C THR A 248 -15.93 -12.97 2.46
N TYR A 249 -14.86 -13.74 2.30
CA TYR A 249 -13.65 -13.69 3.11
C TYR A 249 -12.47 -13.56 2.15
N VAL A 250 -11.93 -12.36 2.01
CA VAL A 250 -10.89 -12.08 1.00
C VAL A 250 -9.52 -12.61 1.40
N GLY A 251 -9.35 -12.90 2.66
CA GLY A 251 -8.08 -13.32 3.22
C GLY A 251 -7.24 -12.14 3.71
N ASP A 252 -6.45 -12.40 4.73
CA ASP A 252 -5.54 -11.40 5.28
C ASP A 252 -4.31 -11.24 4.38
N THR A 253 -3.72 -10.06 4.39
CA THR A 253 -2.57 -9.76 3.55
C THR A 253 -1.37 -9.31 4.39
N ILE A 254 -0.22 -9.91 4.13
CA ILE A 254 1.08 -9.43 4.62
C ILE A 254 1.83 -8.81 3.44
N ASN A 255 2.27 -7.58 3.61
CA ASN A 255 2.97 -6.83 2.59
C ASN A 255 4.31 -6.34 3.17
N THR A 256 5.43 -6.67 2.51
CA THR A 256 6.75 -6.17 2.89
C THR A 256 7.36 -5.39 1.75
N ARG A 257 8.14 -4.36 2.09
CA ARG A 257 8.77 -3.47 1.11
C ARG A 257 10.14 -3.05 1.59
N LEU A 258 11.06 -2.97 0.63
CA LEU A 258 12.39 -2.43 0.83
C LEU A 258 12.72 -1.52 -0.35
N ILE A 259 13.20 -0.32 -0.06
CA ILE A 259 13.45 0.70 -1.04
C ILE A 259 14.86 1.24 -0.86
N PHE A 260 15.57 1.31 -1.96
CA PHE A 260 16.86 1.98 -2.06
C PHE A 260 16.73 3.16 -3.03
N GLU A 261 17.10 4.36 -2.56
CA GLU A 261 17.08 5.59 -3.36
C GLU A 261 18.51 6.15 -3.42
N HIS A 262 18.92 6.54 -4.62
CA HIS A 262 20.20 7.25 -4.84
C HIS A 262 19.93 8.61 -5.48
N PHE A 263 20.29 9.67 -4.77
CA PHE A 263 20.12 11.05 -5.22
C PHE A 263 21.31 11.46 -6.09
N LEU A 264 21.01 11.79 -7.35
CA LEU A 264 21.99 12.27 -8.33
C LEU A 264 22.15 13.79 -8.27
N ASP A 265 21.07 14.50 -7.93
CA ASP A 265 21.05 15.95 -7.79
C ASP A 265 20.00 16.36 -6.74
N ASP A 266 20.46 16.77 -5.57
CA ASP A 266 19.60 17.19 -4.46
C ASP A 266 18.77 18.44 -4.79
N LYS A 267 19.33 19.37 -5.56
CA LYS A 267 18.63 20.63 -5.90
C LYS A 267 17.46 20.37 -6.82
N ARG A 268 17.64 19.45 -7.77
CA ARG A 268 16.58 19.02 -8.69
C ARG A 268 15.72 17.89 -8.14
N GLY A 269 16.06 17.37 -6.97
CA GLY A 269 15.40 16.20 -6.39
C GLY A 269 15.46 14.99 -7.34
N LEU A 270 16.49 14.94 -8.20
CA LEU A 270 16.67 13.87 -9.16
C LEU A 270 17.28 12.66 -8.46
N ALA A 271 16.54 11.56 -8.44
CA ALA A 271 17.02 10.30 -7.91
C ALA A 271 16.43 9.13 -8.69
N TYR A 272 17.11 7.99 -8.64
CA TYR A 272 16.52 6.72 -9.02
C TYR A 272 16.25 5.87 -7.77
N ASN A 273 15.18 5.07 -7.86
CA ASN A 273 14.73 4.19 -6.81
C ASN A 273 14.72 2.76 -7.31
N ILE A 274 14.99 1.82 -6.42
CA ILE A 274 14.69 0.41 -6.62
C ILE A 274 13.83 -0.03 -5.44
N GLU A 275 12.60 -0.45 -5.72
CA GLU A 275 11.66 -0.94 -4.71
C GLU A 275 11.50 -2.46 -4.85
N LEU A 276 11.70 -3.21 -3.77
CA LEU A 276 11.39 -4.62 -3.67
C LEU A 276 10.10 -4.78 -2.88
N VAL A 277 9.15 -5.51 -3.44
CA VAL A 277 7.81 -5.69 -2.89
C VAL A 277 7.51 -7.17 -2.75
N THR A 278 7.01 -7.59 -1.59
CA THR A 278 6.42 -8.92 -1.43
C THR A 278 5.03 -8.77 -0.86
N VAL A 279 4.06 -9.45 -1.45
CA VAL A 279 2.69 -9.50 -0.93
C VAL A 279 2.26 -10.95 -0.84
N HIS A 280 1.82 -11.34 0.34
CA HIS A 280 1.22 -12.64 0.59
C HIS A 280 -0.21 -12.44 1.07
N THR A 281 -1.16 -13.06 0.39
CA THR A 281 -2.58 -13.07 0.77
C THR A 281 -2.98 -14.49 1.15
N THR A 282 -3.67 -14.64 2.28
CA THR A 282 -4.17 -15.92 2.76
C THR A 282 -5.37 -16.40 1.93
N THR A 283 -5.98 -17.51 2.32
CA THR A 283 -7.07 -18.14 1.56
C THR A 283 -8.30 -17.24 1.42
N TRP A 284 -8.80 -17.09 0.20
CA TRP A 284 -10.08 -16.47 -0.11
C TRP A 284 -11.21 -17.52 -0.14
N ARG A 285 -12.40 -17.18 0.35
CA ARG A 285 -13.61 -18.03 0.24
C ARG A 285 -14.88 -17.19 0.14
N ALA A 286 -15.94 -17.78 -0.40
CA ALA A 286 -17.28 -17.21 -0.36
C ALA A 286 -18.28 -18.31 0.02
N ASP A 287 -19.14 -18.02 0.99
CA ASP A 287 -20.14 -18.95 1.55
C ASP A 287 -21.54 -18.32 1.46
N GLY A 288 -22.56 -19.10 1.11
CA GLY A 288 -23.98 -18.69 1.17
C GLY A 288 -24.83 -19.24 0.02
N HIS A 289 -26.15 -19.27 0.24
CA HIS A 289 -27.19 -19.68 -0.74
C HIS A 289 -26.93 -20.99 -1.50
N GLY A 290 -26.36 -22.00 -0.84
CA GLY A 290 -26.11 -23.31 -1.44
C GLY A 290 -25.01 -23.34 -2.50
N ILE A 291 -24.35 -22.21 -2.75
CA ILE A 291 -23.21 -22.10 -3.67
C ILE A 291 -21.94 -21.96 -2.84
N ASN A 292 -21.33 -23.08 -2.51
CA ASN A 292 -19.97 -23.09 -2.01
C ASN A 292 -19.02 -22.88 -3.22
N ARG A 293 -18.56 -21.66 -3.42
CA ARG A 293 -17.60 -21.36 -4.51
C ARG A 293 -16.18 -21.83 -4.19
N GLY A 294 -16.02 -22.57 -3.09
CA GLY A 294 -14.75 -23.11 -2.67
C GLY A 294 -13.79 -22.07 -2.09
N ALA A 295 -12.78 -22.59 -1.42
CA ALA A 295 -11.64 -21.78 -1.01
C ALA A 295 -10.62 -21.73 -2.13
N ARG A 296 -10.07 -20.55 -2.42
CA ARG A 296 -8.88 -20.41 -3.26
C ARG A 296 -7.66 -20.38 -2.34
N SER A 297 -6.63 -21.13 -2.69
CA SER A 297 -5.36 -21.10 -1.97
C SER A 297 -4.81 -19.69 -1.90
N GLY A 298 -4.05 -19.41 -0.86
CA GLY A 298 -3.35 -18.15 -0.73
C GLY A 298 -2.44 -17.87 -1.93
N SER A 299 -2.11 -16.61 -2.11
CA SER A 299 -1.24 -16.16 -3.20
C SER A 299 -0.03 -15.42 -2.66
N THR A 300 1.08 -15.51 -3.38
CA THR A 300 2.29 -14.75 -3.08
C THR A 300 2.79 -14.11 -4.36
N VAL A 301 3.24 -12.86 -4.26
CA VAL A 301 3.93 -12.17 -5.35
C VAL A 301 5.14 -11.46 -4.81
N VAL A 302 6.22 -11.55 -5.57
CA VAL A 302 7.43 -10.76 -5.38
C VAL A 302 7.62 -9.90 -6.62
N GLY A 303 7.84 -8.61 -6.41
CA GLY A 303 8.06 -7.65 -7.48
C GLY A 303 9.24 -6.75 -7.23
N ILE A 304 9.79 -6.22 -8.32
CA ILE A 304 10.85 -5.20 -8.31
C ILE A 304 10.39 -4.01 -9.16
N GLU A 305 10.61 -2.82 -8.64
CA GLU A 305 10.27 -1.58 -9.34
C GLU A 305 11.48 -0.65 -9.44
N PRO A 306 12.09 -0.53 -10.61
CA PRO A 306 12.92 0.61 -10.93
C PRO A 306 12.05 1.85 -11.18
N ALA A 307 12.44 2.98 -10.59
CA ALA A 307 11.73 4.25 -10.74
C ALA A 307 12.70 5.43 -10.76
N ILE A 308 12.25 6.54 -11.33
CA ILE A 308 12.95 7.82 -11.35
C ILE A 308 12.02 8.87 -10.77
N GLN A 309 12.57 9.72 -9.92
CA GLN A 309 11.86 10.85 -9.33
C GLN A 309 12.59 12.17 -9.59
N PHE A 310 11.83 13.25 -9.62
CA PHE A 310 12.35 14.60 -9.87
C PHE A 310 11.43 15.68 -9.31
N LYS A 311 12.00 16.82 -9.02
CA LYS A 311 11.32 18.01 -8.53
C LYS A 311 11.09 18.99 -9.67
N PHE A 312 9.83 19.31 -9.95
CA PHE A 312 9.47 20.34 -10.92
C PHE A 312 9.57 21.75 -10.33
N THR A 313 9.06 21.90 -9.09
CA THR A 313 9.11 23.15 -8.32
C THR A 313 9.33 22.82 -6.85
N ASP A 314 9.48 23.85 -6.00
CA ASP A 314 9.61 23.64 -4.55
C ASP A 314 8.35 23.06 -3.89
N SER A 315 7.22 23.02 -4.60
CA SER A 315 5.96 22.47 -4.12
C SER A 315 5.43 21.31 -4.96
N LEU A 316 6.14 20.92 -6.02
CA LEU A 316 5.68 19.91 -6.97
C LEU A 316 6.81 18.94 -7.29
N VAL A 317 6.59 17.69 -6.99
CA VAL A 317 7.48 16.57 -7.32
C VAL A 317 6.73 15.52 -8.10
N GLY A 318 7.44 14.70 -8.86
CA GLY A 318 6.87 13.59 -9.59
C GLY A 318 7.82 12.41 -9.68
N ALA A 319 7.25 11.25 -9.94
CA ALA A 319 7.99 10.02 -10.16
C ALA A 319 7.29 9.15 -11.19
N VAL A 320 8.07 8.35 -11.89
CA VAL A 320 7.63 7.34 -12.85
C VAL A 320 8.39 6.05 -12.61
N GLY A 321 7.70 4.93 -12.65
CA GLY A 321 8.27 3.62 -12.44
C GLY A 321 7.52 2.52 -13.18
N VAL A 322 8.10 1.34 -13.17
CA VAL A 322 7.45 0.12 -13.68
C VAL A 322 7.74 -1.01 -12.71
N LEU A 323 6.68 -1.54 -12.09
CA LEU A 323 6.80 -2.73 -11.26
C LEU A 323 6.70 -3.97 -12.13
N PHE A 324 7.67 -4.87 -11.99
CA PHE A 324 7.69 -6.19 -12.60
C PHE A 324 7.51 -7.25 -11.54
N THR A 325 6.65 -8.23 -11.79
CA THR A 325 6.63 -9.44 -10.96
C THR A 325 7.82 -10.32 -11.33
N ILE A 326 8.60 -10.73 -10.32
CA ILE A 326 9.82 -11.54 -10.50
C ILE A 326 9.71 -12.93 -9.91
N ALA A 327 8.71 -13.18 -9.07
CA ALA A 327 8.34 -14.51 -8.58
C ALA A 327 6.89 -14.49 -8.11
N GLY A 328 6.23 -15.65 -8.11
CA GLY A 328 4.84 -15.73 -7.66
C GLY A 328 4.37 -17.16 -7.39
N GLN A 329 3.22 -17.22 -6.71
CA GLN A 329 2.47 -18.44 -6.43
C GLN A 329 0.97 -18.08 -6.48
N ASN A 330 0.18 -18.82 -7.25
CA ASN A 330 -1.25 -18.60 -7.44
C ASN A 330 -1.58 -17.13 -7.79
N ALA A 331 -0.76 -16.51 -8.61
CA ALA A 331 -0.82 -15.08 -8.88
C ALA A 331 -0.60 -14.79 -10.36
N ALA A 332 -1.07 -13.64 -10.80
CA ALA A 332 -0.78 -13.13 -12.13
C ALA A 332 0.70 -12.73 -12.24
N ASP A 333 1.32 -13.06 -13.36
CA ASP A 333 2.56 -12.43 -13.79
C ASP A 333 2.18 -11.15 -14.53
N ALA A 334 2.61 -10.02 -14.02
CA ALA A 334 2.16 -8.74 -14.53
C ALA A 334 3.26 -7.69 -14.54
N ILE A 335 3.06 -6.71 -15.42
CA ILE A 335 3.84 -5.48 -15.49
C ILE A 335 2.91 -4.34 -15.09
N TYR A 336 3.40 -3.45 -14.24
CA TYR A 336 2.62 -2.34 -13.72
C TYR A 336 3.32 -1.00 -13.97
N PRO A 337 3.17 -0.40 -15.18
CA PRO A 337 3.58 0.98 -15.41
C PRO A 337 2.81 1.92 -14.50
N ASN A 338 3.53 2.85 -13.88
CA ASN A 338 2.90 3.79 -12.96
C ASN A 338 3.64 5.13 -12.91
N PHE A 339 2.92 6.17 -12.52
CA PHE A 339 3.49 7.47 -12.24
C PHE A 339 2.67 8.19 -11.17
N SER A 340 3.29 9.16 -10.52
CA SER A 340 2.58 10.04 -9.61
C SER A 340 3.16 11.45 -9.61
N ILE A 341 2.34 12.39 -9.18
CA ILE A 341 2.69 13.78 -8.98
C ILE A 341 2.20 14.17 -7.61
N GLN A 342 3.02 14.81 -6.80
CA GLN A 342 2.64 15.24 -5.47
C GLN A 342 2.80 16.74 -5.32
N TRP A 343 1.70 17.43 -4.93
CA TRP A 343 1.67 18.84 -4.56
C TRP A 343 1.68 19.00 -3.04
N TYR A 344 2.39 20.01 -2.60
CA TYR A 344 2.50 20.39 -1.20
C TYR A 344 2.06 21.84 -0.97
N TRP A 345 1.22 22.06 0.04
CA TRP A 345 0.79 23.36 0.50
C TRP A 345 0.96 23.45 2.00
N ASN A 346 1.31 24.62 2.51
CA ASN A 346 1.26 24.93 3.93
C ASN A 346 0.38 26.16 4.19
N LYS A 347 0.08 26.42 5.46
CA LYS A 347 -0.77 27.58 5.86
C LYS A 347 -0.19 28.92 5.43
N THR A 348 1.11 29.02 5.22
CA THR A 348 1.81 30.26 4.83
C THR A 348 2.07 30.33 3.33
N GLY A 349 1.65 29.36 2.54
CA GLY A 349 1.95 29.24 1.11
C GLY A 349 3.41 28.94 0.81
N LYS A 350 4.26 28.76 1.84
CA LYS A 350 5.67 28.38 1.69
C LYS A 350 5.81 26.91 2.01
N VAL A 351 6.35 26.13 1.09
CA VAL A 351 6.72 24.74 1.35
C VAL A 351 7.94 24.76 2.27
N GLN A 352 7.80 24.20 3.47
CA GLN A 352 8.97 23.94 4.28
C GLN A 352 9.66 22.73 3.70
N MET A 353 10.90 22.91 3.22
CA MET A 353 11.75 21.77 2.87
C MET A 353 11.90 20.88 4.10
N ARG A 354 11.74 19.60 3.87
CA ARG A 354 11.85 18.55 4.91
C ARG A 354 13.29 18.37 5.34
#